data_4db6aeee0e62ca6803cd5143ed9b7c7f
#
_entry.id   4db6aeee0e62ca6803cd5143ed9b7c7f
#
_cell.length_a   1.000
_cell.length_b   1.000
_cell.length_c   1.000
_cell.angle_alpha   90.00
_cell.angle_beta   90.00
_cell.angle_gamma   90.00
#
_symmetry.space_group_name_H-M   'P 1'
#
loop_
_entity.id
_entity.type
_entity.pdbx_description
1 polymer ?
#
loop_
_entity_poly.entity_id
_entity_poly.type
_entity_poly.pdbx_seq_one_letter_code
_entity_poly.pdbx_strand_id
1 'polypeptide(L)' 'MRLDVEHAGTLEDPIPYATGMEIFNGKYYTENEILYLCNRDSGTALYNNLSDLVNIYVEVVA' A
#
# COMPACT_ATOMS: atom_id res chain seq x y z
N MET A 1 -5.41 -10.67 -24.23
CA MET A 1 -4.57 -9.69 -23.59
C MET A 1 -5.26 -9.06 -22.38
N ARG A 2 -4.52 -8.89 -21.35
CA ARG A 2 -5.10 -8.28 -20.15
C ARG A 2 -5.04 -6.77 -20.26
N LEU A 3 -6.13 -6.16 -19.94
CA LEU A 3 -6.18 -4.71 -19.91
C LEU A 3 -6.10 -4.17 -18.50
N ASP A 4 -6.56 -4.92 -17.54
CA ASP A 4 -6.42 -4.54 -16.15
C ASP A 4 -5.15 -5.18 -15.61
N VAL A 5 -4.53 -4.54 -14.67
CA VAL A 5 -3.31 -5.01 -14.07
C VAL A 5 -3.55 -5.19 -12.59
N GLU A 6 -3.30 -6.40 -12.12
CA GLU A 6 -3.34 -6.65 -10.69
C GLU A 6 -1.92 -6.63 -10.18
N HIS A 7 -1.70 -5.85 -9.17
CA HIS A 7 -0.40 -5.73 -8.55
C HIS A 7 -0.30 -6.75 -7.44
N ALA A 8 0.83 -7.45 -7.41
CA ALA A 8 1.02 -8.52 -6.44
C ALA A 8 1.25 -7.99 -5.04
N GLY A 9 1.66 -6.74 -4.90
CA GLY A 9 1.99 -6.19 -3.59
C GLY A 9 3.37 -6.60 -3.13
N THR A 10 4.27 -6.87 -4.08
CA THR A 10 5.64 -7.22 -3.76
C THR A 10 6.54 -6.01 -3.95
N LEU A 11 7.80 -6.13 -3.53
CA LEU A 11 8.77 -5.06 -3.69
C LEU A 11 8.90 -4.66 -5.15
N GLU A 12 8.80 -5.62 -6.06
CA GLU A 12 8.95 -5.37 -7.49
C GLU A 12 7.66 -4.91 -8.14
N ASP A 13 6.54 -5.16 -7.50
CA ASP A 13 5.23 -4.84 -8.05
C ASP A 13 4.30 -4.34 -6.94
N PRO A 14 4.62 -3.16 -6.39
CA PRO A 14 3.80 -2.62 -5.29
C PRO A 14 2.44 -2.16 -5.80
N ILE A 15 1.49 -2.13 -4.90
CA ILE A 15 0.13 -1.73 -5.21
C ILE A 15 0.04 -0.21 -5.11
N PRO A 16 -0.44 0.48 -6.16
CA PRO A 16 -0.68 1.92 -6.03
C PRO A 16 -1.79 2.17 -5.02
N TYR A 17 -1.47 2.89 -3.96
CA TYR A 17 -2.44 3.17 -2.92
C TYR A 17 -3.38 4.31 -3.35
N ALA A 18 -4.64 4.14 -3.06
CA ALA A 18 -5.63 5.19 -3.21
C ALA A 18 -6.49 5.19 -1.97
N THR A 19 -7.03 6.36 -1.61
CA THR A 19 -7.92 6.43 -0.45
C THR A 19 -9.16 5.59 -0.71
N GLY A 20 -9.68 5.00 0.35
CA GLY A 20 -10.84 4.12 0.24
C GLY A 20 -10.50 2.66 0.05
N MET A 21 -9.21 2.28 0.11
CA MET A 21 -8.85 0.88 0.00
C MET A 21 -8.26 0.37 1.29
N GLU A 22 -8.39 -0.93 1.46
CA GLU A 22 -7.87 -1.63 2.61
C GLU A 22 -6.45 -2.12 2.31
N ILE A 23 -5.58 -2.09 3.29
CA ILE A 23 -4.20 -2.56 3.11
C ILE A 23 -3.96 -3.79 3.96
N PHE A 24 -3.02 -4.62 3.53
CA PHE A 24 -2.78 -5.92 4.12
C PHE A 24 -1.32 -6.07 4.51
N ASN A 25 -1.10 -6.73 5.63
CA ASN A 25 0.23 -7.00 6.14
C ASN A 25 1.07 -7.76 5.11
N GLY A 26 2.32 -7.34 4.97
CA GLY A 26 3.25 -7.98 4.06
C GLY A 26 3.17 -7.50 2.63
N LYS A 27 2.26 -6.60 2.33
CA LYS A 27 2.13 -6.05 0.98
C LYS A 27 2.85 -4.72 0.89
N TYR A 28 3.37 -4.44 -0.29
CA TYR A 28 4.01 -3.15 -0.56
C TYR A 28 3.04 -2.25 -1.28
N TYR A 29 3.05 -0.98 -0.91
CA TYR A 29 2.17 0.03 -1.50
C TYR A 29 2.99 1.24 -1.87
N THR A 30 2.56 1.96 -2.90
CA THR A 30 3.22 3.19 -3.30
C THR A 30 2.21 4.34 -3.27
N GLU A 31 2.71 5.51 -2.91
CA GLU A 31 1.94 6.75 -2.98
C GLU A 31 2.94 7.88 -3.17
N ASN A 32 2.69 8.76 -4.14
CA ASN A 32 3.56 9.90 -4.41
C ASN A 32 5.00 9.48 -4.65
N GLU A 33 5.18 8.32 -5.33
CA GLU A 33 6.50 7.79 -5.68
C GLU A 33 7.31 7.33 -4.46
N ILE A 34 6.66 7.14 -3.33
CA ILE A 34 7.30 6.61 -2.14
C ILE A 34 6.81 5.18 -1.93
N LEU A 35 7.74 4.28 -1.63
CA LEU A 35 7.42 2.89 -1.41
C LEU A 35 7.23 2.63 0.08
N TYR A 36 6.12 2.02 0.41
CA TYR A 36 5.76 1.68 1.80
C TYR A 36 5.57 0.19 1.93
N LEU A 37 5.94 -0.36 3.06
CA LEU A 37 5.64 -1.74 3.41
C LEU A 37 4.56 -1.72 4.49
N CYS A 38 3.46 -2.41 4.22
CA CYS A 38 2.41 -2.54 5.22
C CYS A 38 2.82 -3.63 6.21
N ASN A 39 2.80 -3.30 7.49
CA ASN A 39 3.21 -4.24 8.52
C ASN A 39 2.07 -4.65 9.44
N ARG A 40 0.83 -4.31 9.10
CA ARG A 40 -0.36 -4.85 9.76
C ARG A 40 -1.57 -4.63 8.85
N ASP A 41 -2.55 -5.52 8.99
CA ASP A 41 -3.80 -5.36 8.25
C ASP A 41 -4.56 -4.16 8.81
N SER A 42 -5.14 -3.36 7.92
CA SER A 42 -5.95 -2.24 8.38
C SER A 42 -7.32 -2.69 8.87
N GLY A 43 -7.84 -3.75 8.28
CA GLY A 43 -9.15 -4.26 8.65
C GLY A 43 -10.31 -3.44 8.14
N THR A 44 -10.08 -2.28 7.60
CA THR A 44 -11.12 -1.43 7.02
C THR A 44 -10.51 -0.58 5.91
N ALA A 45 -11.38 0.04 5.11
CA ALA A 45 -10.91 0.98 4.10
C ALA A 45 -10.30 2.19 4.78
N LEU A 46 -9.18 2.64 4.24
CA LEU A 46 -8.45 3.78 4.80
C LEU A 46 -8.66 4.99 3.90
N TYR A 47 -8.81 6.14 4.54
CA TYR A 47 -9.05 7.38 3.82
C TYR A 47 -7.94 8.41 4.05
N ASN A 48 -6.88 7.99 4.74
CA ASN A 48 -5.72 8.84 4.98
C ASN A 48 -4.64 8.49 3.97
N ASN A 49 -3.71 9.42 3.76
CA ASN A 49 -2.54 9.14 2.94
C ASN A 49 -1.63 8.18 3.67
N LEU A 50 -0.82 7.43 2.91
CA LEU A 50 0.12 6.51 3.53
C LEU A 50 1.12 7.23 4.42
N SER A 51 1.48 8.47 4.07
CA SER A 51 2.40 9.23 4.90
C SER A 51 1.83 9.50 6.29
N ASP A 52 0.52 9.52 6.43
CA ASP A 52 -0.12 9.68 7.73
C ASP A 52 -0.22 8.37 8.49
N LEU A 53 0.05 7.26 7.82
CA LEU A 53 -0.08 5.93 8.41
C LEU A 53 1.28 5.33 8.76
N VAL A 54 2.35 6.07 8.53
CA VAL A 54 3.69 5.61 8.87
C VAL A 54 3.78 5.40 10.37
N ASN A 55 4.35 4.26 10.75
CA ASN A 55 4.46 3.81 12.14
C ASN A 55 3.13 3.42 12.77
N ILE A 56 2.04 3.41 11.97
CA ILE A 56 0.76 2.89 12.41
C ILE A 56 0.47 1.60 11.67
N TYR A 57 0.42 1.67 10.35
CA TYR A 57 0.17 0.49 9.51
C TYR A 57 1.32 0.21 8.54
N VAL A 58 2.09 1.21 8.17
CA VAL A 58 3.11 1.08 7.14
C VAL A 58 4.41 1.71 7.61
N GLU A 59 5.48 1.37 6.89
CA GLU A 59 6.76 2.02 7.10
C GLU A 59 7.34 2.38 5.74
N VAL A 60 8.14 3.43 5.70
CA VAL A 60 8.77 3.88 4.46
C VAL A 60 9.91 2.92 4.14
N VAL A 61 9.91 2.42 2.90
CA VAL A 61 10.96 1.52 2.44
C VAL A 61 11.93 2.27 1.54
N ALA A 62 11.40 3.08 0.64
CA ALA A 62 12.27 3.81 -0.29
C ALA A 62 11.55 5.06 -0.79
#